data_e74e55d8d397a6b0f6cce59c2989f998
#
_entry.id   e74e55d8d397a6b0f6cce59c2989f998
#
_cell.length_a   1.000
_cell.length_b   1.000
_cell.length_c   1.000
_cell.angle_alpha   90.00
_cell.angle_beta   90.00
_cell.angle_gamma   90.00
#
_symmetry.space_group_name_H-M   'P 1'
#
loop_
_entity.id
_entity.type
_entity.pdbx_description
1 polymer ?
#
loop_
_entity_poly.entity_id
_entity_poly.type
_entity_poly.pdbx_seq_one_letter_code
_entity_poly.pdbx_strand_id
1 'polypeptide(L)'
;MKRVLYLSMLALSIMLTACEKDEIGGTATEELAGEWYVNVDLVDSLNNVVYTGEEFFGLGKFIVNTYNTAKNIPGEMYVDDLGEFWEFKVKTSVNGLTFKTNEPADNEYYDCKVNITEGKILPKAATNPHGTKADSIVFYVSFSDDDYPTMFGHDKYRISGYRYTGLASDD
;
A
#
# COMPACT_ATOMS: atom_id res chain seq x y z
N MET A 1 6.32 -57.40 -27.40
CA MET A 1 6.55 -56.90 -26.00
C MET A 1 7.57 -55.74 -25.94
N LYS A 2 8.78 -55.86 -26.47
CA LYS A 2 9.78 -54.77 -26.41
C LYS A 2 9.35 -53.44 -27.04
N ARG A 3 8.60 -53.49 -28.18
CA ARG A 3 8.11 -52.27 -28.86
C ARG A 3 7.03 -51.50 -28.07
N VAL A 4 6.20 -52.20 -27.31
CA VAL A 4 5.17 -51.61 -26.47
C VAL A 4 5.81 -50.93 -25.25
N LEU A 5 6.88 -51.56 -24.72
CA LEU A 5 7.65 -50.98 -23.58
C LEU A 5 8.34 -49.68 -23.96
N TYR A 6 8.90 -49.57 -25.19
CA TYR A 6 9.54 -48.30 -25.67
C TYR A 6 8.49 -47.20 -25.90
N LEU A 7 7.31 -47.55 -26.40
CA LEU A 7 6.22 -46.60 -26.62
C LEU A 7 5.66 -46.07 -25.30
N SER A 8 5.53 -46.94 -24.27
CA SER A 8 5.08 -46.50 -22.95
C SER A 8 6.12 -45.65 -22.21
N MET A 9 7.42 -45.96 -22.40
CA MET A 9 8.50 -45.14 -21.85
C MET A 9 8.60 -43.77 -22.52
N LEU A 10 8.37 -43.68 -23.83
CA LEU A 10 8.32 -42.42 -24.55
C LEU A 10 7.10 -41.57 -24.18
N ALA A 11 5.93 -42.17 -23.98
CA ALA A 11 4.73 -41.47 -23.53
C ALA A 11 4.87 -40.91 -22.09
N LEU A 12 5.56 -41.64 -21.22
CA LEU A 12 5.81 -41.22 -19.84
C LEU A 12 6.80 -40.06 -19.75
N SER A 13 7.80 -39.99 -20.66
CA SER A 13 8.75 -38.88 -20.71
C SER A 13 8.13 -37.58 -21.21
N ILE A 14 7.08 -37.63 -22.03
CA ILE A 14 6.37 -36.43 -22.54
C ILE A 14 5.48 -35.81 -21.45
N MET A 15 4.99 -36.60 -20.48
CA MET A 15 4.17 -36.10 -19.37
C MET A 15 4.99 -35.33 -18.28
N LEU A 16 6.31 -35.46 -18.29
CA LEU A 16 7.18 -34.80 -17.32
C LEU A 16 7.60 -33.39 -17.71
N THR A 17 7.32 -32.94 -18.96
CA THR A 17 7.66 -31.60 -19.44
C THR A 17 6.49 -30.60 -19.37
N ALA A 18 5.32 -31.00 -18.85
CA ALA A 18 4.11 -30.18 -18.84
C ALA A 18 3.96 -29.28 -17.61
N CYS A 19 5.02 -29.02 -16.86
CA CYS A 19 5.05 -27.98 -15.83
C CYS A 19 6.07 -26.90 -16.24
N GLU A 20 5.83 -26.20 -17.34
CA GLU A 20 6.31 -24.81 -17.41
C GLU A 20 5.52 -24.06 -16.33
N LYS A 21 6.21 -23.63 -15.28
CA LYS A 21 5.68 -22.60 -14.40
C LYS A 21 5.57 -21.35 -15.28
N ASP A 22 4.34 -21.02 -15.69
CA ASP A 22 4.07 -19.68 -16.15
C ASP A 22 4.63 -18.73 -15.10
N GLU A 23 5.46 -17.77 -15.51
CA GLU A 23 5.89 -16.71 -14.62
C GLU A 23 4.62 -16.05 -14.08
N ILE A 24 4.45 -16.04 -12.77
CA ILE A 24 3.35 -15.32 -12.13
C ILE A 24 3.60 -13.86 -12.47
N GLY A 25 2.90 -13.36 -13.48
CA GLY A 25 2.99 -11.96 -13.88
C GLY A 25 2.58 -11.09 -12.69
N GLY A 26 3.52 -10.33 -12.15
CA GLY A 26 3.26 -9.32 -11.14
C GLY A 26 2.42 -8.16 -11.69
N THR A 27 1.84 -7.36 -10.81
CA THR A 27 1.21 -6.11 -11.23
C THR A 27 2.29 -5.05 -11.51
N ALA A 28 1.95 -4.05 -12.32
CA ALA A 28 2.89 -2.99 -12.69
C ALA A 28 3.40 -2.16 -11.50
N THR A 29 2.72 -2.24 -10.34
CA THR A 29 3.08 -1.55 -9.09
C THR A 29 3.34 -2.52 -7.94
N GLU A 30 3.75 -3.76 -8.24
CA GLU A 30 3.93 -4.83 -7.27
C GLU A 30 4.82 -4.42 -6.07
N GLU A 31 5.91 -3.70 -6.31
CA GLU A 31 6.82 -3.23 -5.25
C GLU A 31 6.17 -2.24 -4.27
N LEU A 32 5.15 -1.50 -4.73
CA LEU A 32 4.41 -0.54 -3.92
C LEU A 32 3.10 -1.13 -3.38
N ALA A 33 2.59 -2.20 -3.98
CA ALA A 33 1.34 -2.82 -3.59
C ALA A 33 1.47 -3.53 -2.25
N GLY A 34 0.49 -3.37 -1.38
CA GLY A 34 0.46 -4.04 -0.09
C GLY A 34 -0.65 -3.56 0.81
N GLU A 35 -0.81 -4.29 1.87
CA GLU A 35 -1.62 -3.95 3.03
C GLU A 35 -0.67 -3.44 4.11
N TRP A 36 -1.00 -2.32 4.73
CA TRP A 36 -0.13 -1.60 5.65
C TRP A 36 -0.84 -1.34 6.95
N TYR A 37 -0.25 -1.74 8.07
CA TYR A 37 -0.65 -1.25 9.39
C TYR A 37 -0.03 0.11 9.65
N VAL A 38 -0.87 1.13 9.77
CA VAL A 38 -0.44 2.53 9.87
C VAL A 38 -1.07 3.22 11.08
N ASN A 39 -0.42 4.31 11.50
CA ASN A 39 -0.99 5.31 12.38
C ASN A 39 -1.13 6.62 11.61
N VAL A 40 -2.04 7.46 12.05
CA VAL A 40 -2.16 8.84 11.60
C VAL A 40 -1.64 9.77 12.69
N ASP A 41 -0.90 10.80 12.32
CA ASP A 41 -0.42 11.84 13.22
C ASP A 41 -0.74 13.21 12.63
N LEU A 42 -1.08 14.17 13.48
CA LEU A 42 -1.18 15.58 13.11
C LEU A 42 0.22 16.20 13.14
N VAL A 43 0.63 16.88 12.07
CA VAL A 43 1.99 17.42 11.93
C VAL A 43 1.99 18.92 11.67
N ASP A 44 3.04 19.58 12.15
CA ASP A 44 3.29 21.01 11.88
C ASP A 44 3.89 21.23 10.46
N SER A 45 4.12 22.46 10.11
CA SER A 45 4.70 22.86 8.81
C SER A 45 6.11 22.31 8.57
N LEU A 46 6.80 21.87 9.62
CA LEU A 46 8.12 21.25 9.57
C LEU A 46 8.04 19.71 9.58
N ASN A 47 6.84 19.15 9.50
CA ASN A 47 6.54 17.71 9.59
C ASN A 47 6.86 17.07 10.96
N ASN A 48 6.96 17.86 12.03
CA ASN A 48 7.04 17.32 13.38
C ASN A 48 5.66 16.88 13.83
N VAL A 49 5.58 15.73 14.52
CA VAL A 49 4.34 15.25 15.13
C VAL A 49 3.97 16.16 16.31
N VAL A 50 2.76 16.67 16.28
CA VAL A 50 2.20 17.53 17.34
C VAL A 50 1.22 16.73 18.19
N TYR A 51 0.38 15.93 17.53
CA TYR A 51 -0.53 14.98 18.16
C TYR A 51 -0.50 13.65 17.42
N THR A 52 -0.54 12.57 18.16
CA THR A 52 -0.80 11.25 17.58
C THR A 52 -2.29 11.09 17.28
N GLY A 53 -2.64 10.19 16.37
CA GLY A 53 -4.04 9.89 16.08
C GLY A 53 -4.79 9.34 17.28
N GLU A 54 -4.11 8.60 18.14
CA GLU A 54 -4.70 8.09 19.38
C GLU A 54 -5.07 9.24 20.34
N GLU A 55 -4.18 10.23 20.51
CA GLU A 55 -4.43 11.41 21.35
C GLU A 55 -5.52 12.32 20.79
N PHE A 56 -5.59 12.48 19.46
CA PHE A 56 -6.47 13.47 18.83
C PHE A 56 -7.84 12.88 18.44
N PHE A 57 -7.86 11.69 17.84
CA PHE A 57 -9.06 11.03 17.33
C PHE A 57 -9.51 9.84 18.18
N GLY A 58 -8.69 9.37 19.13
CA GLY A 58 -8.87 8.08 19.75
C GLY A 58 -8.67 6.91 18.78
N LEU A 59 -8.01 7.17 17.64
CA LEU A 59 -7.75 6.19 16.59
C LEU A 59 -6.38 5.57 16.78
N GLY A 60 -6.37 4.28 17.03
CA GLY A 60 -5.15 3.48 17.05
C GLY A 60 -4.65 3.13 15.64
N LYS A 61 -3.99 2.01 15.55
CA LYS A 61 -3.49 1.46 14.29
C LYS A 61 -4.65 1.01 13.40
N PHE A 62 -4.59 1.34 12.10
CA PHE A 62 -5.58 0.96 11.08
C PHE A 62 -4.91 0.48 9.79
N ILE A 63 -5.72 0.04 8.81
CA ILE A 63 -5.21 -0.53 7.56
C ILE A 63 -5.32 0.49 6.44
N VAL A 64 -4.24 0.60 5.66
CA VAL A 64 -4.24 1.26 4.35
C VAL A 64 -3.77 0.26 3.30
N ASN A 65 -4.47 0.21 2.18
CA ASN A 65 -4.09 -0.59 1.03
C ASN A 65 -3.47 0.27 -0.07
N THR A 66 -2.45 -0.26 -0.72
CA THR A 66 -1.91 0.27 -1.97
C THR A 66 -1.97 -0.81 -3.04
N TYR A 67 -2.46 -0.47 -4.23
CA TYR A 67 -2.63 -1.44 -5.31
C TYR A 67 -2.71 -0.78 -6.68
N ASN A 68 -2.45 -1.58 -7.72
CA ASN A 68 -2.52 -1.11 -9.10
C ASN A 68 -3.93 -0.67 -9.50
N THR A 69 -4.02 0.26 -10.46
CA THR A 69 -5.29 0.57 -11.12
C THR A 69 -5.72 -0.57 -12.05
N ALA A 70 -6.98 -0.54 -12.51
CA ALA A 70 -7.47 -1.52 -13.49
C ALA A 70 -6.68 -1.50 -14.80
N LYS A 71 -6.00 -0.40 -15.13
CA LYS A 71 -5.13 -0.30 -16.31
C LYS A 71 -3.83 -1.06 -16.16
N ASN A 72 -3.43 -1.36 -14.93
CA ASN A 72 -2.19 -2.07 -14.60
C ASN A 72 -0.94 -1.46 -15.28
N ILE A 73 -0.75 -0.14 -15.15
CA ILE A 73 0.39 0.60 -15.69
C ILE A 73 1.31 1.09 -14.57
N PRO A 74 2.64 1.18 -14.76
CA PRO A 74 3.60 1.45 -13.68
C PRO A 74 3.54 2.89 -13.13
N GLY A 75 2.87 3.80 -13.81
CA GLY A 75 2.82 5.22 -13.44
C GLY A 75 1.69 5.62 -12.50
N GLU A 76 0.82 4.68 -12.10
CA GLU A 76 -0.34 4.99 -11.24
C GLU A 76 -0.73 3.83 -10.32
N MET A 77 -1.17 4.17 -9.12
CA MET A 77 -1.76 3.23 -8.17
C MET A 77 -2.85 3.90 -7.35
N TYR A 78 -3.66 3.10 -6.67
CA TYR A 78 -4.57 3.56 -5.63
C TYR A 78 -3.92 3.50 -4.26
N VAL A 79 -4.29 4.49 -3.41
CA VAL A 79 -4.13 4.48 -1.96
C VAL A 79 -5.54 4.50 -1.37
N ASP A 80 -5.84 3.59 -0.45
CA ASP A 80 -7.19 3.29 0.02
C ASP A 80 -7.16 2.98 1.51
N ASP A 81 -7.86 3.77 2.33
CA ASP A 81 -7.92 3.59 3.79
C ASP A 81 -9.06 2.67 4.25
N LEU A 82 -9.78 2.07 3.29
CA LEU A 82 -10.91 1.17 3.54
C LEU A 82 -12.04 1.80 4.40
N GLY A 83 -12.06 3.13 4.54
CA GLY A 83 -13.01 3.85 5.36
C GLY A 83 -12.69 3.88 6.85
N GLU A 84 -11.44 3.56 7.24
CA GLU A 84 -11.08 3.48 8.66
C GLU A 84 -10.69 4.81 9.29
N PHE A 85 -10.14 5.76 8.50
CA PHE A 85 -9.75 7.08 9.00
C PHE A 85 -10.63 8.20 8.43
N TRP A 86 -10.56 8.45 7.10
CA TRP A 86 -11.29 9.55 6.42
C TRP A 86 -12.10 9.07 5.22
N GLU A 87 -12.29 7.78 5.11
CA GLU A 87 -13.07 7.16 4.01
C GLU A 87 -12.55 7.59 2.63
N PHE A 88 -11.22 7.49 2.42
CA PHE A 88 -10.62 7.91 1.17
C PHE A 88 -10.05 6.77 0.35
N LYS A 89 -10.26 6.88 -0.94
CA LYS A 89 -9.61 6.09 -1.98
C LYS A 89 -9.23 7.02 -3.12
N VAL A 90 -7.94 7.15 -3.37
CA VAL A 90 -7.43 8.13 -4.33
C VAL A 90 -6.38 7.53 -5.25
N LYS A 91 -6.42 7.93 -6.52
CA LYS A 91 -5.40 7.58 -7.49
C LYS A 91 -4.19 8.50 -7.37
N THR A 92 -3.01 7.92 -7.30
CA THR A 92 -1.73 8.61 -7.19
C THR A 92 -0.85 8.33 -8.41
N SER A 93 0.04 9.28 -8.72
CA SER A 93 1.14 9.10 -9.65
C SER A 93 2.32 8.44 -8.94
N VAL A 94 2.97 7.50 -9.63
CA VAL A 94 4.07 6.69 -9.10
C VAL A 94 5.37 6.99 -9.84
N ASN A 95 6.48 7.07 -9.10
CA ASN A 95 7.83 7.14 -9.64
C ASN A 95 8.80 6.35 -8.76
N GLY A 96 9.20 5.16 -9.22
CA GLY A 96 9.95 4.19 -8.40
C GLY A 96 9.15 3.84 -7.14
N LEU A 97 9.75 3.98 -5.97
CA LEU A 97 9.11 3.73 -4.68
C LEU A 97 8.44 4.97 -4.06
N THR A 98 8.19 6.01 -4.86
CA THR A 98 7.53 7.24 -4.40
C THR A 98 6.18 7.43 -5.09
N PHE A 99 5.26 8.09 -4.39
CA PHE A 99 3.92 8.36 -4.92
C PHE A 99 3.35 9.67 -4.39
N LYS A 100 2.46 10.29 -5.16
CA LYS A 100 1.75 11.51 -4.78
C LYS A 100 0.54 11.74 -5.69
N THR A 101 -0.38 12.61 -5.30
CA THR A 101 -1.29 13.24 -6.24
C THR A 101 -0.57 14.38 -6.96
N ASN A 102 -0.80 14.60 -8.25
CA ASN A 102 -0.18 15.71 -8.99
C ASN A 102 -0.81 17.07 -8.60
N GLU A 103 -2.08 17.02 -8.26
CA GLU A 103 -2.95 18.06 -7.71
C GLU A 103 -3.95 17.37 -6.80
N PRO A 104 -4.74 18.08 -5.98
CA PRO A 104 -5.80 17.46 -5.21
C PRO A 104 -6.75 16.66 -6.10
N ALA A 105 -6.78 15.35 -5.91
CA ALA A 105 -7.50 14.40 -6.74
C ALA A 105 -8.88 14.05 -6.16
N ASP A 106 -9.80 13.62 -7.00
CA ASP A 106 -11.11 13.18 -6.55
C ASP A 106 -11.00 11.93 -5.67
N ASN A 107 -11.71 11.94 -4.55
CA ASN A 107 -11.95 10.76 -3.75
C ASN A 107 -12.96 9.85 -4.47
N GLU A 108 -12.70 8.55 -4.50
CA GLU A 108 -13.59 7.57 -5.16
C GLU A 108 -14.82 7.21 -4.30
N TYR A 109 -14.79 7.50 -2.99
CA TYR A 109 -15.89 7.12 -2.08
C TYR A 109 -16.97 8.19 -1.98
N TYR A 110 -16.61 9.48 -1.95
CA TYR A 110 -17.57 10.59 -1.87
C TYR A 110 -16.94 11.88 -2.38
N ASP A 111 -17.74 12.94 -2.51
CA ASP A 111 -17.33 14.25 -3.06
C ASP A 111 -16.39 14.99 -2.10
N CYS A 112 -15.11 14.74 -2.23
CA CYS A 112 -14.00 15.33 -1.49
C CYS A 112 -12.75 15.30 -2.36
N LYS A 113 -11.87 16.29 -2.20
CA LYS A 113 -10.53 16.26 -2.81
C LYS A 113 -9.52 15.77 -1.79
N VAL A 114 -8.69 14.85 -2.22
CA VAL A 114 -7.59 14.26 -1.43
C VAL A 114 -6.26 14.70 -2.03
N ASN A 115 -5.37 15.23 -1.21
CA ASN A 115 -4.04 15.62 -1.63
C ASN A 115 -3.00 14.79 -0.88
N ILE A 116 -2.32 13.88 -1.59
CA ILE A 116 -1.21 13.07 -1.05
C ILE A 116 0.12 13.65 -1.53
N THR A 117 1.01 13.92 -0.59
CA THR A 117 2.36 14.43 -0.87
C THR A 117 3.42 13.57 -0.19
N GLU A 118 4.64 13.59 -0.74
CA GLU A 118 5.84 12.94 -0.20
C GLU A 118 5.66 11.44 0.13
N GLY A 119 4.74 10.76 -0.56
CA GLY A 119 4.51 9.33 -0.37
C GLY A 119 5.72 8.50 -0.79
N LYS A 120 6.09 7.53 0.04
CA LYS A 120 7.22 6.62 -0.22
C LYS A 120 7.10 5.30 0.51
N ILE A 121 7.59 4.26 -0.14
CA ILE A 121 7.86 2.97 0.46
C ILE A 121 9.35 2.91 0.78
N LEU A 122 9.68 2.48 1.99
CA LEU A 122 11.04 2.36 2.50
C LEU A 122 11.33 0.88 2.77
N PRO A 123 12.07 0.19 1.90
CA PRO A 123 12.32 -1.24 2.05
C PRO A 123 13.05 -1.55 3.37
N LYS A 124 12.52 -2.51 4.13
CA LYS A 124 13.07 -3.02 5.40
C LYS A 124 13.34 -1.95 6.47
N ALA A 125 12.68 -0.78 6.37
CA ALA A 125 12.90 0.33 7.28
C ALA A 125 12.13 0.20 8.60
N ALA A 126 11.11 -0.63 8.65
CA ALA A 126 10.35 -0.92 9.86
C ALA A 126 10.79 -2.24 10.52
N THR A 127 10.31 -2.42 11.74
CA THR A 127 10.37 -3.69 12.45
C THR A 127 8.97 -3.96 12.98
N ASN A 128 8.40 -5.11 12.61
CA ASN A 128 7.08 -5.51 13.08
C ASN A 128 7.09 -5.89 14.59
N PRO A 129 5.93 -6.11 15.22
CA PRO A 129 5.86 -6.46 16.65
C PRO A 129 6.67 -7.70 17.05
N HIS A 130 6.92 -8.61 16.11
CA HIS A 130 7.72 -9.83 16.33
C HIS A 130 9.21 -9.67 16.08
N GLY A 131 9.68 -8.45 15.79
CA GLY A 131 11.10 -8.18 15.59
C GLY A 131 11.59 -8.47 14.17
N THR A 132 10.71 -8.81 13.23
CA THR A 132 11.08 -9.04 11.82
C THR A 132 11.17 -7.72 11.07
N LYS A 133 12.14 -7.58 10.18
CA LYS A 133 12.25 -6.43 9.29
C LYS A 133 11.15 -6.45 8.24
N ALA A 134 10.42 -5.35 8.16
CA ALA A 134 9.34 -5.11 7.21
C ALA A 134 9.56 -3.82 6.43
N ASP A 135 8.95 -3.70 5.26
CA ASP A 135 8.89 -2.43 4.55
C ASP A 135 8.04 -1.44 5.34
N SER A 136 8.37 -0.16 5.22
CA SER A 136 7.60 0.93 5.80
C SER A 136 6.94 1.75 4.71
N ILE A 137 5.76 2.31 5.02
CA ILE A 137 5.09 3.33 4.22
C ILE A 137 5.05 4.63 5.02
N VAL A 138 5.21 5.76 4.32
CA VAL A 138 4.96 7.08 4.87
C VAL A 138 4.45 8.00 3.78
N PHE A 139 3.43 8.80 4.09
CA PHE A 139 2.93 9.86 3.23
C PHE A 139 2.19 10.91 4.07
N TYR A 140 2.01 12.08 3.46
CA TYR A 140 1.20 13.16 4.04
C TYR A 140 -0.08 13.31 3.25
N VAL A 141 -1.19 13.56 3.94
CA VAL A 141 -2.51 13.69 3.33
C VAL A 141 -3.28 14.86 3.93
N SER A 142 -4.03 15.53 3.08
CA SER A 142 -5.03 16.54 3.47
C SER A 142 -6.30 16.36 2.64
N PHE A 143 -7.43 16.82 3.20
CA PHE A 143 -8.76 16.66 2.64
C PHE A 143 -9.41 18.03 2.47
N SER A 144 -10.21 18.23 1.41
CA SER A 144 -10.85 19.52 1.13
C SER A 144 -12.02 19.85 2.05
N ASP A 145 -12.54 18.88 2.74
CA ASP A 145 -13.68 18.96 3.68
C ASP A 145 -13.24 18.89 5.15
N ASP A 146 -11.93 18.98 5.40
CA ASP A 146 -11.36 18.86 6.75
C ASP A 146 -10.65 20.16 7.17
N ASP A 147 -11.24 20.80 8.18
CA ASP A 147 -10.69 22.02 8.79
C ASP A 147 -9.88 21.73 10.08
N TYR A 148 -9.82 20.49 10.56
CA TYR A 148 -9.16 20.16 11.83
C TYR A 148 -7.69 20.53 11.85
N PRO A 149 -6.86 20.21 10.84
CA PRO A 149 -5.46 20.60 10.90
C PRO A 149 -5.29 22.11 11.02
N THR A 150 -6.05 22.90 10.27
CA THR A 150 -5.94 24.37 10.25
C THR A 150 -6.40 25.02 11.57
N MET A 151 -7.36 24.43 12.27
CA MET A 151 -7.80 24.88 13.60
C MET A 151 -6.69 24.80 14.64
N PHE A 152 -5.72 23.93 14.45
CA PHE A 152 -4.56 23.75 15.33
C PHE A 152 -3.25 24.32 14.77
N GLY A 153 -3.33 25.09 13.68
CA GLY A 153 -2.17 25.70 13.02
C GLY A 153 -1.37 24.73 12.17
N HIS A 154 -2.00 23.64 11.73
CA HIS A 154 -1.43 22.61 10.87
C HIS A 154 -2.21 22.53 9.56
N ASP A 155 -1.72 21.79 8.59
CA ASP A 155 -2.34 21.72 7.25
C ASP A 155 -2.49 20.29 6.72
N LYS A 156 -1.95 19.29 7.43
CA LYS A 156 -1.96 17.91 6.94
C LYS A 156 -1.74 16.88 8.04
N TYR A 157 -2.05 15.64 7.70
CA TYR A 157 -1.74 14.47 8.50
C TYR A 157 -0.54 13.73 7.90
N ARG A 158 0.23 13.08 8.75
CA ARG A 158 1.19 12.06 8.38
C ARG A 158 0.59 10.68 8.63
N ILE A 159 0.55 9.85 7.59
CA ILE A 159 0.23 8.42 7.72
C ILE A 159 1.52 7.64 7.57
N SER A 160 1.83 6.79 8.54
CA SER A 160 3.07 6.01 8.54
C SER A 160 2.90 4.66 9.24
N GLY A 161 3.61 3.65 8.75
CA GLY A 161 3.50 2.32 9.30
C GLY A 161 4.38 1.28 8.59
N TYR A 162 4.01 0.02 8.73
CA TYR A 162 4.75 -1.11 8.19
C TYR A 162 3.84 -2.06 7.40
N ARG A 163 4.45 -2.81 6.48
CA ARG A 163 3.74 -3.79 5.66
C ARG A 163 3.20 -4.92 6.54
N TYR A 164 1.91 -5.19 6.40
CA TYR A 164 1.27 -6.34 7.02
C TYR A 164 1.80 -7.64 6.42
N THR A 165 2.10 -8.60 7.25
CA THR A 165 2.72 -9.86 6.83
C THR A 165 1.72 -10.98 6.57
N GLY A 166 0.45 -10.78 6.96
CA GLY A 166 -0.59 -11.82 6.92
C GLY A 166 -0.47 -12.86 8.04
N LEU A 167 0.43 -12.63 8.99
CA LEU A 167 0.60 -13.51 10.14
C LEU A 167 -0.24 -12.98 11.32
N ALA A 168 -1.13 -13.79 11.86
CA ALA A 168 -1.95 -13.46 13.04
C ALA A 168 -1.13 -13.07 14.28
N SER A 169 0.16 -13.31 14.25
CA SER A 169 1.10 -12.89 15.28
C SER A 169 1.50 -11.42 15.16
N ASP A 170 1.21 -10.75 14.05
CA ASP A 170 1.55 -9.34 13.81
C ASP A 170 0.35 -8.39 14.08
N ASP A 171 -0.79 -8.95 14.48
CA ASP A 171 -2.03 -8.26 14.85
C ASP A 171 -2.01 -7.67 16.27
#